data_3bab7f9b23db35009fbdea364ab29938
#
_entry.id   3bab7f9b23db35009fbdea364ab29938
#
_cell.length_a   1.000
_cell.length_b   1.000
_cell.length_c   1.000
_cell.angle_alpha   90.00
_cell.angle_beta   90.00
_cell.angle_gamma   90.00
#
_symmetry.space_group_name_H-M   'P 1'
#
loop_
_entity.id
_entity.type
_entity.pdbx_description
1 polymer ?
#
loop_
_entity_poly.entity_id
_entity_poly.type
_entity_poly.pdbx_seq_one_letter_code
_entity_poly.pdbx_strand_id
1 'polypeptide(L)'
;DVSRIVRSYPGVSFSPIGYRNDLIVRGGSPSENRFYMDGIEIPNINHFATQGASGGPVSIVNADLIREITFYTGAFPANRSGALSSVLDFQLKDGNPDKQAFKATIGASEVSLSGAGHLGQRTTYLFSARQSYLQLLFKALGLPFLPNFIDGQFKTKTRFNEHSELTLLGLAGIDKMKLNTDEKGEDAEYLLSYLPTIHQETFTLGASYRHYNGRHVQSLILSHNYLNNRNLKYRNNDDSSEDNLTLRLRSTEQKTTLRFENQTRLGAWTLKEGAELNNSIYTNHSRQRPVSYTHLR
;
A
#
# COMPACT_ATOMS: atom_id res chain seq x y z
N ASP A 1 1.64 -5.68 -11.65
CA ASP A 1 1.98 -5.67 -10.22
C ASP A 1 3.34 -5.01 -10.04
N VAL A 2 3.37 -3.91 -9.28
CA VAL A 2 4.56 -3.07 -9.07
C VAL A 2 5.64 -3.83 -8.29
N SER A 3 5.27 -4.66 -7.34
CA SER A 3 6.23 -5.45 -6.56
C SER A 3 7.01 -6.45 -7.42
N ARG A 4 6.42 -6.91 -8.54
CA ARG A 4 7.09 -7.83 -9.47
C ARG A 4 8.19 -7.18 -10.30
N ILE A 5 8.13 -5.87 -10.50
CA ILE A 5 9.16 -5.15 -11.29
C ILE A 5 10.52 -5.26 -10.59
N VAL A 6 10.55 -5.19 -9.26
CA VAL A 6 11.80 -5.23 -8.50
C VAL A 6 12.38 -6.64 -8.31
N ARG A 7 11.67 -7.70 -8.73
CA ARG A 7 12.17 -9.10 -8.63
C ARG A 7 13.46 -9.35 -9.41
N SER A 8 13.64 -8.65 -10.50
CA SER A 8 14.82 -8.82 -11.37
C SER A 8 16.09 -8.16 -10.83
N TYR A 9 15.99 -7.38 -9.76
CA TYR A 9 17.17 -6.71 -9.20
C TYR A 9 18.01 -7.65 -8.32
N PRO A 10 19.34 -7.56 -8.37
CA PRO A 10 20.21 -8.34 -7.52
C PRO A 10 19.96 -8.11 -6.03
N GLY A 11 19.95 -9.19 -5.25
CA GLY A 11 19.74 -9.14 -3.80
C GLY A 11 18.28 -9.00 -3.38
N VAL A 12 17.34 -9.13 -4.31
CA VAL A 12 15.89 -9.14 -4.03
C VAL A 12 15.38 -10.56 -4.08
N SER A 13 14.69 -10.96 -3.01
CA SER A 13 13.94 -12.20 -2.93
C SER A 13 12.51 -11.94 -2.46
N PHE A 14 11.68 -12.94 -2.57
CA PHE A 14 10.27 -12.87 -2.18
C PHE A 14 9.92 -13.98 -1.23
N SER A 15 8.86 -13.79 -0.45
CA SER A 15 8.31 -14.84 0.39
C SER A 15 8.07 -16.10 -0.45
N PRO A 16 8.49 -17.28 0.02
CA PRO A 16 8.23 -18.56 -0.65
C PRO A 16 6.74 -18.92 -0.66
N ILE A 17 5.91 -18.23 0.10
CA ILE A 17 4.47 -18.43 0.16
C ILE A 17 3.85 -17.86 -1.12
N GLY A 18 3.35 -18.70 -2.01
CA GLY A 18 2.98 -18.36 -3.39
C GLY A 18 1.92 -17.28 -3.59
N TYR A 19 1.12 -16.96 -2.58
CA TYR A 19 0.11 -15.91 -2.62
C TYR A 19 0.56 -14.58 -1.99
N ARG A 20 1.84 -14.46 -1.54
CA ARG A 20 2.40 -13.24 -0.97
C ARG A 20 3.48 -12.67 -1.90
N ASN A 21 3.58 -11.35 -1.88
CA ASN A 21 4.62 -10.59 -2.58
C ASN A 21 5.44 -9.75 -1.58
N ASP A 22 5.77 -10.35 -0.44
CA ASP A 22 6.66 -9.69 0.53
C ASP A 22 8.03 -9.47 -0.08
N LEU A 23 8.47 -8.23 -0.04
CA LEU A 23 9.75 -7.81 -0.58
C LEU A 23 10.85 -8.04 0.47
N ILE A 24 11.78 -8.92 0.16
CA ILE A 24 12.95 -9.23 0.98
C ILE A 24 14.19 -8.73 0.25
N VAL A 25 14.86 -7.72 0.81
CA VAL A 25 16.03 -7.11 0.18
C VAL A 25 17.25 -7.36 1.04
N ARG A 26 18.29 -7.98 0.47
CA ARG A 26 19.55 -8.34 1.14
C ARG A 26 19.35 -9.12 2.44
N GLY A 27 18.35 -9.98 2.48
CA GLY A 27 18.03 -10.81 3.66
C GLY A 27 17.32 -10.07 4.80
N GLY A 28 16.92 -8.81 4.61
CA GLY A 28 16.18 -8.03 5.59
C GLY A 28 14.70 -8.43 5.67
N SER A 29 14.05 -8.07 6.77
CA SER A 29 12.61 -8.29 6.95
C SER A 29 11.78 -7.43 5.98
N PRO A 30 10.61 -7.89 5.53
CA PRO A 30 9.67 -7.07 4.79
C PRO A 30 9.29 -5.75 5.49
N SER A 31 9.30 -5.71 6.82
CA SER A 31 9.03 -4.50 7.61
C SER A 31 10.13 -3.43 7.55
N GLU A 32 11.31 -3.78 7.06
CA GLU A 32 12.47 -2.89 6.93
C GLU A 32 12.46 -2.07 5.65
N ASN A 33 11.55 -2.36 4.74
CA ASN A 33 11.36 -1.59 3.52
C ASN A 33 10.50 -0.35 3.79
N ARG A 34 10.75 0.72 3.05
CA ARG A 34 9.90 1.93 3.06
C ARG A 34 9.45 2.26 1.65
N PHE A 35 8.23 2.71 1.56
CA PHE A 35 7.57 3.05 0.30
C PHE A 35 7.17 4.51 0.31
N TYR A 36 7.52 5.22 -0.75
CA TYR A 36 7.16 6.62 -0.92
C TYR A 36 6.45 6.82 -2.25
N MET A 37 5.52 7.76 -2.29
CA MET A 37 4.79 8.18 -3.48
C MET A 37 4.83 9.72 -3.55
N ASP A 38 5.51 10.27 -4.56
CA ASP A 38 5.80 11.71 -4.66
C ASP A 38 6.37 12.32 -3.37
N GLY A 39 7.20 11.54 -2.66
CA GLY A 39 7.81 11.95 -1.40
C GLY A 39 6.96 11.74 -0.15
N ILE A 40 5.72 11.30 -0.27
CA ILE A 40 4.82 10.94 0.83
C ILE A 40 4.99 9.46 1.14
N GLU A 41 5.25 9.12 2.40
CA GLU A 41 5.36 7.71 2.82
C GLU A 41 3.99 7.04 2.77
N ILE A 42 3.93 5.83 2.20
CA ILE A 42 2.76 4.97 2.20
C ILE A 42 3.04 3.68 2.98
N PRO A 43 2.05 3.11 3.70
CA PRO A 43 2.31 2.00 4.63
C PRO A 43 2.67 0.70 3.91
N ASN A 44 2.09 0.46 2.75
CA ASN A 44 2.31 -0.73 1.94
C ASN A 44 2.03 -0.44 0.46
N ILE A 45 2.38 -1.40 -0.41
CA ILE A 45 2.20 -1.30 -1.86
C ILE A 45 1.22 -2.34 -2.42
N ASN A 46 0.71 -3.22 -1.58
CA ASN A 46 -0.17 -4.31 -2.00
C ASN A 46 -1.43 -4.38 -1.14
N HIS A 47 -2.51 -4.90 -1.73
CA HIS A 47 -3.72 -5.33 -1.04
C HIS A 47 -3.43 -6.53 -0.13
N PHE A 48 -4.27 -6.74 0.89
CA PHE A 48 -4.14 -7.83 1.86
C PHE A 48 -2.78 -7.84 2.58
N ALA A 49 -2.21 -6.65 2.81
CA ALA A 49 -0.99 -6.51 3.59
C ALA A 49 -1.26 -6.84 5.06
N THR A 50 -0.24 -7.33 5.75
CA THR A 50 -0.25 -7.45 7.21
C THR A 50 0.64 -6.38 7.80
N GLN A 51 0.40 -5.96 9.06
CA GLN A 51 1.30 -5.04 9.72
C GLN A 51 2.72 -5.61 9.75
N GLY A 52 3.69 -4.76 9.43
CA GLY A 52 5.10 -5.17 9.35
C GLY A 52 5.46 -6.02 8.14
N ALA A 53 4.60 -6.09 7.11
CA ALA A 53 4.87 -6.81 5.87
C ALA A 53 4.38 -6.02 4.66
N SER A 54 5.06 -6.14 3.52
CA SER A 54 4.73 -5.38 2.32
C SER A 54 3.66 -6.04 1.43
N GLY A 55 3.27 -7.30 1.77
CA GLY A 55 2.75 -8.05 0.81
C GLY A 55 1.55 -8.87 0.68
N GLY A 56 0.53 -8.50 -0.01
CA GLY A 56 -0.48 -9.36 -0.63
C GLY A 56 -0.21 -9.60 -2.12
N PRO A 57 -1.08 -10.34 -2.81
CA PRO A 57 -0.83 -10.80 -4.18
C PRO A 57 -1.00 -9.72 -5.25
N VAL A 58 -1.65 -8.62 -4.95
CA VAL A 58 -2.04 -7.59 -5.93
C VAL A 58 -1.62 -6.22 -5.41
N SER A 59 -1.05 -5.40 -6.30
CA SER A 59 -0.65 -4.03 -5.96
C SER A 59 -1.85 -3.10 -5.74
N ILE A 60 -1.82 -2.33 -4.64
CA ILE A 60 -2.76 -1.23 -4.41
C ILE A 60 -2.38 0.00 -5.24
N VAL A 61 -1.10 0.14 -5.62
CA VAL A 61 -0.62 1.23 -6.46
C VAL A 61 -0.92 0.91 -7.93
N ASN A 62 -1.63 1.80 -8.61
CA ASN A 62 -1.90 1.63 -10.03
C ASN A 62 -0.67 1.96 -10.87
N ALA A 63 -0.12 0.94 -11.54
CA ALA A 63 1.08 1.08 -12.37
C ALA A 63 0.92 2.07 -13.54
N ASP A 64 -0.31 2.23 -14.08
CA ASP A 64 -0.59 3.16 -15.18
C ASP A 64 -0.34 4.63 -14.80
N LEU A 65 -0.42 4.95 -13.51
CA LEU A 65 -0.19 6.30 -13.00
C LEU A 65 1.28 6.58 -12.67
N ILE A 66 2.13 5.56 -12.65
CA ILE A 66 3.54 5.71 -12.31
C ILE A 66 4.32 6.24 -13.52
N ARG A 67 5.16 7.24 -13.29
CA ARG A 67 6.14 7.75 -14.24
C ARG A 67 7.48 7.06 -14.08
N GLU A 68 7.93 6.93 -12.83
CA GLU A 68 9.25 6.43 -12.49
C GLU A 68 9.24 5.74 -11.14
N ILE A 69 10.08 4.72 -10.99
CA ILE A 69 10.34 4.03 -9.73
C ILE A 69 11.83 4.10 -9.47
N THR A 70 12.22 4.71 -8.36
CA THR A 70 13.60 4.66 -7.88
C THR A 70 13.69 3.65 -6.75
N PHE A 71 14.58 2.67 -6.91
CA PHE A 71 14.78 1.62 -5.94
C PHE A 71 16.17 1.69 -5.31
N TYR A 72 16.22 1.96 -4.01
CA TYR A 72 17.45 2.00 -3.23
C TYR A 72 17.56 0.72 -2.40
N THR A 73 18.67 -0.01 -2.54
CA THR A 73 19.01 -1.21 -1.78
C THR A 73 20.10 -0.97 -0.74
N GLY A 74 20.48 0.28 -0.54
CA GLY A 74 21.51 0.78 0.37
C GLY A 74 21.82 2.23 0.02
N ALA A 75 22.63 2.91 0.83
CA ALA A 75 22.97 4.32 0.68
C ALA A 75 21.71 5.20 0.49
N PHE A 76 20.77 5.07 1.41
CA PHE A 76 19.49 5.79 1.35
C PHE A 76 19.70 7.31 1.40
N PRO A 77 18.90 8.08 0.64
CA PRO A 77 18.90 9.53 0.79
C PRO A 77 18.56 9.93 2.23
N ALA A 78 19.18 10.98 2.75
CA ALA A 78 19.01 11.44 4.13
C ALA A 78 17.55 11.78 4.48
N ASN A 79 16.72 12.13 3.48
CA ASN A 79 15.30 12.41 3.64
C ASN A 79 14.39 11.17 3.53
N ARG A 80 14.96 9.97 3.58
CA ARG A 80 14.24 8.69 3.59
C ARG A 80 14.60 7.95 4.87
N SER A 81 14.02 8.43 5.97
CA SER A 81 14.27 7.91 7.32
C SER A 81 13.62 6.54 7.56
N GLY A 82 14.14 5.80 8.53
CA GLY A 82 13.52 4.56 9.02
C GLY A 82 13.58 3.36 8.09
N ALA A 83 14.28 3.42 6.96
CA ALA A 83 14.55 2.27 6.11
C ALA A 83 15.79 1.54 6.59
N LEU A 84 15.76 0.20 6.62
CA LEU A 84 16.88 -0.65 6.95
C LEU A 84 17.33 -1.52 5.78
N SER A 85 16.38 -2.00 4.97
CA SER A 85 16.66 -2.90 3.83
C SER A 85 16.51 -2.22 2.48
N SER A 86 15.41 -1.51 2.24
CA SER A 86 15.21 -0.81 0.96
C SER A 86 14.27 0.39 1.06
N VAL A 87 14.37 1.23 0.03
CA VAL A 87 13.41 2.31 -0.24
C VAL A 87 12.93 2.18 -1.68
N LEU A 88 11.61 2.12 -1.87
CA LEU A 88 10.97 2.32 -3.17
C LEU A 88 10.31 3.69 -3.19
N ASP A 89 10.74 4.52 -4.13
CA ASP A 89 10.21 5.87 -4.33
C ASP A 89 9.49 5.94 -5.68
N PHE A 90 8.17 6.03 -5.64
CA PHE A 90 7.30 6.12 -6.80
C PHE A 90 7.05 7.58 -7.14
N GLN A 91 7.37 7.96 -8.36
CA GLN A 91 6.97 9.24 -8.91
C GLN A 91 5.78 9.03 -9.83
N LEU A 92 4.66 9.67 -9.51
CA LEU A 92 3.47 9.63 -10.33
C LEU A 92 3.61 10.57 -11.53
N LYS A 93 2.88 10.26 -12.59
CA LYS A 93 2.63 11.20 -13.69
C LYS A 93 1.94 12.46 -13.14
N ASP A 94 2.08 13.56 -13.81
CA ASP A 94 1.22 14.73 -13.61
C ASP A 94 0.00 14.61 -14.54
N GLY A 95 -1.08 15.28 -14.18
CA GLY A 95 -2.24 15.40 -15.07
C GLY A 95 -1.89 16.17 -16.35
N ASN A 96 -2.65 15.95 -17.41
CA ASN A 96 -2.42 16.63 -18.68
C ASN A 96 -2.97 18.06 -18.59
N PRO A 97 -2.14 19.10 -18.83
CA PRO A 97 -2.58 20.48 -18.78
C PRO A 97 -3.46 20.91 -19.97
N ASP A 98 -3.39 20.18 -21.10
CA ASP A 98 -4.02 20.58 -22.35
C ASP A 98 -5.28 19.78 -22.69
N LYS A 99 -5.39 18.56 -22.16
CA LYS A 99 -6.46 17.61 -22.54
C LYS A 99 -6.99 16.85 -21.34
N GLN A 100 -8.28 16.54 -21.40
CA GLN A 100 -8.93 15.57 -20.52
C GLN A 100 -8.80 14.18 -21.16
N ALA A 101 -8.33 13.21 -20.41
CA ALA A 101 -8.21 11.82 -20.86
C ALA A 101 -8.81 10.88 -19.84
N PHE A 102 -9.67 9.97 -20.28
CA PHE A 102 -10.28 8.94 -19.43
C PHE A 102 -10.04 7.58 -20.07
N LYS A 103 -9.80 6.58 -19.23
CA LYS A 103 -9.56 5.20 -19.63
C LYS A 103 -10.40 4.29 -18.74
N ALA A 104 -11.30 3.53 -19.34
CA ALA A 104 -11.98 2.42 -18.69
C ALA A 104 -11.34 1.10 -19.14
N THR A 105 -11.10 0.19 -18.21
CA THR A 105 -10.48 -1.11 -18.49
C THR A 105 -11.27 -2.21 -17.82
N ILE A 106 -11.52 -3.28 -18.55
CA ILE A 106 -12.06 -4.54 -18.03
C ILE A 106 -10.96 -5.57 -18.20
N GLY A 107 -10.36 -6.00 -17.09
CA GLY A 107 -9.30 -6.99 -17.05
C GLY A 107 -9.83 -8.39 -16.73
N ALA A 108 -8.95 -9.35 -16.51
CA ALA A 108 -9.32 -10.71 -16.09
C ALA A 108 -9.78 -10.79 -14.62
N SER A 109 -9.39 -9.84 -13.79
CA SER A 109 -9.61 -9.86 -12.33
C SER A 109 -10.25 -8.60 -11.77
N GLU A 110 -10.34 -7.52 -12.56
CA GLU A 110 -10.80 -6.22 -12.09
C GLU A 110 -11.35 -5.35 -13.21
N VAL A 111 -12.21 -4.42 -12.84
CA VAL A 111 -12.58 -3.26 -13.67
C VAL A 111 -11.91 -2.02 -13.09
N SER A 112 -11.49 -1.11 -13.95
CA SER A 112 -10.88 0.15 -13.55
C SER A 112 -11.35 1.33 -14.40
N LEU A 113 -11.40 2.48 -13.75
CA LEU A 113 -11.59 3.77 -14.37
C LEU A 113 -10.43 4.68 -13.95
N SER A 114 -9.75 5.27 -14.89
CA SER A 114 -8.71 6.25 -14.63
C SER A 114 -8.87 7.48 -15.50
N GLY A 115 -8.36 8.61 -15.02
CA GLY A 115 -8.41 9.85 -15.77
C GLY A 115 -7.25 10.77 -15.41
N ALA A 116 -6.88 11.60 -16.36
CA ALA A 116 -5.89 12.65 -16.20
C ALA A 116 -6.31 13.88 -16.99
N GLY A 117 -6.12 15.07 -16.43
CA GLY A 117 -6.52 16.31 -17.06
C GLY A 117 -6.18 17.52 -16.21
N HIS A 118 -6.93 18.59 -16.43
CA HIS A 118 -6.75 19.84 -15.71
C HIS A 118 -8.07 20.40 -15.18
N LEU A 119 -7.98 21.16 -14.09
CA LEU A 119 -9.03 21.97 -13.51
C LEU A 119 -8.61 23.44 -13.63
N GLY A 120 -9.09 24.11 -14.68
CA GLY A 120 -8.64 25.45 -15.04
C GLY A 120 -7.19 25.46 -15.53
N GLN A 121 -6.52 26.62 -15.41
CA GLN A 121 -5.17 26.84 -16.00
C GLN A 121 -4.01 26.45 -15.07
N ARG A 122 -4.28 26.26 -13.78
CA ARG A 122 -3.22 26.13 -12.76
C ARG A 122 -3.17 24.77 -12.07
N THR A 123 -4.24 23.99 -12.21
CA THR A 123 -4.37 22.72 -11.50
C THR A 123 -4.49 21.56 -12.49
N THR A 124 -3.62 20.59 -12.37
CA THR A 124 -3.74 19.30 -13.06
C THR A 124 -4.18 18.21 -12.07
N TYR A 125 -4.83 17.18 -12.58
CA TYR A 125 -5.24 16.04 -11.79
C TYR A 125 -5.00 14.73 -12.51
N LEU A 126 -4.84 13.68 -11.73
CA LEU A 126 -4.99 12.30 -12.18
C LEU A 126 -5.70 11.50 -11.09
N PHE A 127 -6.42 10.47 -11.50
CA PHE A 127 -7.07 9.55 -10.58
C PHE A 127 -7.18 8.15 -11.16
N SER A 128 -7.41 7.18 -10.29
CA SER A 128 -7.77 5.81 -10.62
C SER A 128 -8.74 5.29 -9.56
N ALA A 129 -9.74 4.53 -10.00
CA ALA A 129 -10.60 3.73 -9.14
C ALA A 129 -10.68 2.33 -9.72
N ARG A 130 -10.52 1.30 -8.87
CA ARG A 130 -10.54 -0.10 -9.27
C ARG A 130 -11.47 -0.91 -8.38
N GLN A 131 -12.16 -1.86 -8.98
CA GLN A 131 -12.98 -2.85 -8.29
C GLN A 131 -12.58 -4.23 -8.78
N SER A 132 -12.13 -5.07 -7.87
CA SER A 132 -11.79 -6.46 -8.13
C SER A 132 -13.06 -7.34 -8.20
N TYR A 133 -12.98 -8.39 -9.01
CA TYR A 133 -13.88 -9.53 -9.00
C TYR A 133 -13.14 -10.88 -8.95
N LEU A 134 -11.94 -10.86 -8.35
CA LEU A 134 -11.11 -12.04 -8.12
C LEU A 134 -11.88 -13.17 -7.42
N GLN A 135 -12.83 -12.84 -6.55
CA GLN A 135 -13.68 -13.82 -5.87
C GLN A 135 -14.43 -14.72 -6.85
N LEU A 136 -14.88 -14.19 -8.01
CA LEU A 136 -15.58 -14.98 -9.02
C LEU A 136 -14.61 -15.96 -9.71
N LEU A 137 -13.43 -15.48 -10.08
CA LEU A 137 -12.38 -16.30 -10.67
C LEU A 137 -11.92 -17.39 -9.70
N PHE A 138 -11.69 -17.04 -8.43
CA PHE A 138 -11.24 -17.98 -7.41
C PHE A 138 -12.29 -19.04 -7.11
N LYS A 139 -13.57 -18.66 -7.08
CA LYS A 139 -14.69 -19.60 -6.95
C LYS A 139 -14.76 -20.54 -8.15
N ALA A 140 -14.60 -20.03 -9.37
CA ALA A 140 -14.60 -20.85 -10.59
C ALA A 140 -13.40 -21.83 -10.66
N LEU A 141 -12.28 -21.50 -10.01
CA LEU A 141 -11.09 -22.34 -9.90
C LEU A 141 -11.13 -23.31 -8.70
N GLY A 142 -12.21 -23.36 -7.93
CA GLY A 142 -12.33 -24.21 -6.75
C GLY A 142 -11.38 -23.84 -5.61
N LEU A 143 -11.06 -22.54 -5.44
CA LEU A 143 -10.16 -22.12 -4.37
C LEU A 143 -10.93 -21.88 -3.06
N PRO A 144 -10.35 -22.25 -1.89
CA PRO A 144 -11.04 -22.16 -0.60
C PRO A 144 -11.12 -20.74 -0.01
N PHE A 145 -10.62 -19.72 -0.71
CA PHE A 145 -10.66 -18.32 -0.29
C PHE A 145 -11.03 -17.41 -1.44
N LEU A 146 -11.80 -16.36 -1.13
CA LEU A 146 -12.47 -15.48 -2.10
C LEU A 146 -12.06 -14.02 -1.84
N PRO A 147 -10.92 -13.56 -2.38
CA PRO A 147 -10.48 -12.18 -2.21
C PRO A 147 -11.28 -11.22 -3.08
N ASN A 148 -11.55 -10.04 -2.53
CA ASN A 148 -12.15 -8.92 -3.22
C ASN A 148 -11.55 -7.63 -2.69
N PHE A 149 -11.32 -6.64 -3.55
CA PHE A 149 -10.87 -5.32 -3.15
C PHE A 149 -11.51 -4.22 -3.98
N ILE A 150 -11.58 -3.06 -3.39
CA ILE A 150 -11.83 -1.78 -4.07
C ILE A 150 -10.75 -0.82 -3.64
N ASP A 151 -10.21 -0.05 -4.57
CA ASP A 151 -9.24 0.99 -4.28
C ASP A 151 -9.46 2.24 -5.11
N GLY A 152 -8.89 3.32 -4.60
CA GLY A 152 -8.84 4.60 -5.27
C GLY A 152 -7.53 5.33 -5.01
N GLN A 153 -7.06 6.02 -6.02
CA GLN A 153 -5.85 6.83 -5.98
C GLN A 153 -6.09 8.13 -6.71
N PHE A 154 -5.60 9.24 -6.15
CA PHE A 154 -5.63 10.52 -6.84
C PHE A 154 -4.39 11.35 -6.54
N LYS A 155 -4.08 12.25 -7.45
CA LYS A 155 -3.10 13.32 -7.30
C LYS A 155 -3.65 14.58 -7.94
N THR A 156 -3.51 15.71 -7.25
CA THR A 156 -3.69 17.02 -7.85
C THR A 156 -2.41 17.84 -7.67
N LYS A 157 -2.08 18.64 -8.66
CA LYS A 157 -0.95 19.55 -8.62
C LYS A 157 -1.41 20.94 -9.05
N THR A 158 -1.33 21.89 -8.12
CA THR A 158 -1.72 23.28 -8.32
C THR A 158 -0.50 24.17 -8.30
N ARG A 159 -0.26 24.91 -9.37
CA ARG A 159 0.76 25.96 -9.46
C ARG A 159 0.14 27.28 -9.12
N PHE A 160 0.49 27.86 -7.97
CA PHE A 160 -0.01 29.19 -7.57
C PHE A 160 0.65 30.31 -8.40
N ASN A 161 1.95 30.14 -8.63
CA ASN A 161 2.80 31.01 -9.44
C ASN A 161 4.05 30.26 -9.90
N GLU A 162 5.01 30.95 -10.50
CA GLU A 162 6.27 30.37 -10.99
C GLU A 162 7.16 29.79 -9.87
N HIS A 163 6.93 30.21 -8.62
CA HIS A 163 7.76 29.85 -7.47
C HIS A 163 7.06 28.92 -6.47
N SER A 164 5.79 28.61 -6.66
CA SER A 164 5.04 27.88 -5.62
C SER A 164 4.05 26.89 -6.22
N GLU A 165 4.12 25.65 -5.74
CA GLU A 165 3.18 24.60 -6.11
C GLU A 165 2.74 23.78 -4.90
N LEU A 166 1.51 23.29 -4.96
CA LEU A 166 0.94 22.35 -4.00
C LEU A 166 0.53 21.07 -4.70
N THR A 167 0.99 19.95 -4.19
CA THR A 167 0.55 18.62 -4.59
C THR A 167 -0.28 18.01 -3.47
N LEU A 168 -1.48 17.55 -3.79
CA LEU A 168 -2.28 16.71 -2.92
C LEU A 168 -2.31 15.30 -3.48
N LEU A 169 -2.19 14.31 -2.60
CA LEU A 169 -2.16 12.91 -2.96
C LEU A 169 -3.05 12.11 -2.01
N GLY A 170 -3.81 11.17 -2.57
CA GLY A 170 -4.59 10.21 -1.82
C GLY A 170 -4.49 8.83 -2.42
N LEU A 171 -4.43 7.83 -1.53
CA LEU A 171 -4.50 6.40 -1.84
C LEU A 171 -5.38 5.75 -0.79
N ALA A 172 -6.36 4.96 -1.20
CA ALA A 172 -7.24 4.24 -0.28
C ALA A 172 -7.61 2.87 -0.83
N GLY A 173 -7.83 1.90 0.05
CA GLY A 173 -8.28 0.57 -0.32
C GLY A 173 -9.08 -0.10 0.78
N ILE A 174 -10.03 -0.95 0.37
CA ILE A 174 -10.80 -1.85 1.24
C ILE A 174 -10.64 -3.25 0.69
N ASP A 175 -10.13 -4.14 1.52
CA ASP A 175 -9.88 -5.53 1.19
C ASP A 175 -10.80 -6.44 2.00
N LYS A 176 -11.39 -7.43 1.35
CA LYS A 176 -12.23 -8.44 1.97
C LYS A 176 -11.86 -9.82 1.45
N MET A 177 -11.58 -10.74 2.34
CA MET A 177 -11.38 -12.15 2.01
C MET A 177 -12.39 -12.98 2.77
N LYS A 178 -13.27 -13.64 2.04
CA LYS A 178 -14.22 -14.64 2.57
C LYS A 178 -13.65 -16.04 2.35
N LEU A 179 -14.14 -17.01 3.11
CA LEU A 179 -13.84 -18.42 2.91
C LEU A 179 -14.90 -19.04 1.99
N ASN A 180 -14.47 -19.95 1.12
CA ASN A 180 -15.32 -20.77 0.27
C ASN A 180 -15.47 -22.15 0.91
N THR A 181 -16.43 -22.27 1.82
CA THR A 181 -16.66 -23.50 2.60
C THR A 181 -17.35 -24.59 1.79
N ASP A 182 -17.78 -24.31 0.57
CA ASP A 182 -18.37 -25.29 -0.34
C ASP A 182 -17.35 -26.23 -0.96
N GLU A 183 -16.07 -25.79 -1.00
CA GLU A 183 -14.98 -26.60 -1.56
C GLU A 183 -14.62 -27.76 -0.64
N LYS A 184 -14.43 -28.92 -1.28
CA LYS A 184 -14.11 -30.20 -0.64
C LYS A 184 -12.77 -30.70 -1.15
N GLY A 185 -12.09 -31.48 -0.31
CA GLY A 185 -10.79 -32.06 -0.62
C GLY A 185 -9.76 -31.74 0.46
N GLU A 186 -8.78 -32.60 0.61
CA GLU A 186 -7.80 -32.52 1.72
C GLU A 186 -7.08 -31.16 1.76
N ASP A 187 -6.63 -30.64 0.63
CA ASP A 187 -5.93 -29.36 0.55
C ASP A 187 -6.87 -28.18 0.89
N ALA A 188 -8.12 -28.21 0.40
CA ALA A 188 -9.10 -27.17 0.68
C ALA A 188 -9.50 -27.19 2.16
N GLU A 189 -9.78 -28.36 2.72
CA GLU A 189 -10.12 -28.54 4.14
C GLU A 189 -8.95 -28.11 5.05
N TYR A 190 -7.72 -28.47 4.68
CA TYR A 190 -6.54 -28.03 5.41
C TYR A 190 -6.41 -26.50 5.42
N LEU A 191 -6.52 -25.84 4.26
CA LEU A 191 -6.49 -24.37 4.17
C LEU A 191 -7.65 -23.73 4.95
N LEU A 192 -8.85 -24.24 4.80
CA LEU A 192 -10.04 -23.78 5.53
C LEU A 192 -9.91 -23.98 7.05
N SER A 193 -9.12 -24.92 7.51
CA SER A 193 -8.94 -25.16 8.95
C SER A 193 -8.25 -23.99 9.67
N TYR A 194 -7.32 -23.29 9.02
CA TYR A 194 -6.53 -22.21 9.65
C TYR A 194 -6.71 -20.81 9.05
N LEU A 195 -7.17 -20.69 7.81
CA LEU A 195 -7.36 -19.37 7.21
C LEU A 195 -8.47 -18.59 7.92
N PRO A 196 -8.22 -17.33 8.34
CA PRO A 196 -9.27 -16.43 8.82
C PRO A 196 -9.98 -15.73 7.67
N THR A 197 -11.15 -15.18 7.93
CA THR A 197 -11.71 -14.11 7.12
C THR A 197 -10.92 -12.81 7.39
N ILE A 198 -10.74 -12.00 6.36
CA ILE A 198 -9.98 -10.73 6.45
C ILE A 198 -10.88 -9.58 6.01
N HIS A 199 -10.84 -8.50 6.79
CA HIS A 199 -11.34 -7.19 6.40
C HIS A 199 -10.28 -6.15 6.72
N GLN A 200 -9.78 -5.48 5.70
CA GLN A 200 -8.74 -4.48 5.81
C GLN A 200 -9.20 -3.17 5.20
N GLU A 201 -8.86 -2.08 5.85
CA GLU A 201 -9.07 -0.72 5.38
C GLU A 201 -7.75 0.01 5.47
N THR A 202 -7.34 0.65 4.39
CA THR A 202 -6.11 1.46 4.35
C THR A 202 -6.36 2.77 3.64
N PHE A 203 -5.75 3.84 4.12
CA PHE A 203 -5.65 5.07 3.37
C PHE A 203 -4.38 5.84 3.71
N THR A 204 -3.94 6.60 2.73
CA THR A 204 -2.90 7.63 2.84
C THR A 204 -3.43 8.91 2.26
N LEU A 205 -3.33 9.99 3.01
CA LEU A 205 -3.58 11.35 2.52
C LEU A 205 -2.32 12.18 2.75
N GLY A 206 -1.91 12.96 1.77
CA GLY A 206 -0.74 13.80 1.89
C GLY A 206 -0.84 15.08 1.08
N ALA A 207 -0.17 16.11 1.60
CA ALA A 207 0.01 17.40 0.98
C ALA A 207 1.50 17.73 0.94
N SER A 208 2.00 18.18 -0.20
CA SER A 208 3.38 18.64 -0.38
C SER A 208 3.36 20.03 -1.00
N TYR A 209 3.68 21.04 -0.21
CA TYR A 209 3.90 22.39 -0.69
C TYR A 209 5.37 22.59 -1.03
N ARG A 210 5.65 23.09 -2.23
CA ARG A 210 7.01 23.34 -2.69
C ARG A 210 7.19 24.78 -3.09
N HIS A 211 8.27 25.38 -2.62
CA HIS A 211 8.66 26.75 -2.95
C HIS A 211 10.04 26.81 -3.58
N TYR A 212 10.15 27.49 -4.71
CA TYR A 212 11.38 27.67 -5.49
C TYR A 212 11.86 29.09 -5.31
N ASN A 213 13.05 29.26 -4.76
CA ASN A 213 13.66 30.57 -4.56
C ASN A 213 15.12 30.56 -5.05
N GLY A 214 15.30 30.83 -6.33
CA GLY A 214 16.60 30.87 -6.96
C GLY A 214 17.35 29.54 -6.82
N ARG A 215 18.32 29.49 -5.88
CA ARG A 215 19.13 28.28 -5.62
C ARG A 215 18.49 27.30 -4.64
N HIS A 216 17.40 27.70 -4.01
CA HIS A 216 16.76 26.93 -2.96
C HIS A 216 15.46 26.30 -3.46
N VAL A 217 15.24 25.05 -3.10
CA VAL A 217 13.95 24.37 -3.24
C VAL A 217 13.53 23.90 -1.85
N GLN A 218 12.48 24.53 -1.31
CA GLN A 218 11.93 24.20 0.00
C GLN A 218 10.67 23.38 -0.18
N SER A 219 10.50 22.34 0.63
CA SER A 219 9.30 21.51 0.62
C SER A 219 8.80 21.32 2.04
N LEU A 220 7.49 21.51 2.22
CA LEU A 220 6.79 21.16 3.44
C LEU A 220 5.78 20.06 3.12
N ILE A 221 5.93 18.91 3.79
CA ILE A 221 5.13 17.72 3.55
C ILE A 221 4.38 17.36 4.82
N LEU A 222 3.06 17.22 4.70
CA LEU A 222 2.18 16.72 5.74
C LEU A 222 1.47 15.48 5.20
N SER A 223 1.49 14.39 5.95
CA SER A 223 0.77 13.18 5.57
C SER A 223 0.19 12.44 6.75
N HIS A 224 -0.86 11.67 6.49
CA HIS A 224 -1.48 10.77 7.44
C HIS A 224 -1.76 9.43 6.79
N ASN A 225 -1.31 8.37 7.44
CA ASN A 225 -1.51 6.98 7.06
C ASN A 225 -2.43 6.30 8.07
N TYR A 226 -3.31 5.45 7.59
CA TYR A 226 -4.19 4.62 8.38
C TYR A 226 -4.25 3.21 7.80
N LEU A 227 -4.10 2.20 8.65
CA LEU A 227 -4.26 0.79 8.31
C LEU A 227 -5.02 0.09 9.44
N ASN A 228 -6.15 -0.51 9.11
CA ASN A 228 -6.98 -1.28 10.05
C ASN A 228 -7.15 -2.70 9.52
N ASN A 229 -6.78 -3.68 10.34
CA ASN A 229 -6.94 -5.10 10.06
C ASN A 229 -7.93 -5.73 11.03
N ARG A 230 -8.86 -6.52 10.48
CA ARG A 230 -9.78 -7.38 11.24
C ARG A 230 -9.72 -8.78 10.68
N ASN A 231 -9.28 -9.72 11.49
CA ASN A 231 -9.25 -11.14 11.14
C ASN A 231 -10.12 -11.91 12.10
N LEU A 232 -11.02 -12.74 11.56
CA LEU A 232 -11.91 -13.59 12.34
C LEU A 232 -11.72 -15.04 11.89
N LYS A 233 -11.63 -15.94 12.85
CA LYS A 233 -11.65 -17.37 12.61
C LYS A 233 -12.64 -18.02 13.55
N TYR A 234 -13.51 -18.85 12.99
CA TYR A 234 -14.47 -19.64 13.72
C TYR A 234 -14.12 -21.12 13.61
N ARG A 235 -14.48 -21.89 14.64
CA ARG A 235 -14.35 -23.35 14.62
C ARG A 235 -15.23 -23.91 13.50
N ASN A 236 -14.64 -24.79 12.68
CA ASN A 236 -15.28 -25.37 11.50
C ASN A 236 -15.85 -24.32 10.52
N ASN A 237 -15.36 -23.09 10.58
CA ASN A 237 -15.85 -21.92 9.81
C ASN A 237 -17.34 -21.61 10.05
N ASP A 238 -17.89 -22.01 11.20
CA ASP A 238 -19.28 -21.77 11.61
C ASP A 238 -19.34 -20.46 12.42
N ASP A 239 -19.86 -19.41 11.80
CA ASP A 239 -20.01 -18.06 12.37
C ASP A 239 -21.40 -17.82 12.98
N SER A 240 -22.21 -18.86 13.11
CA SER A 240 -23.56 -18.77 13.69
C SER A 240 -23.57 -18.41 15.18
N SER A 241 -22.46 -18.65 15.90
CA SER A 241 -22.31 -18.35 17.32
C SER A 241 -20.94 -17.76 17.66
N GLU A 242 -20.92 -16.78 18.57
CA GLU A 242 -19.69 -16.25 19.19
C GLU A 242 -18.88 -17.35 19.95
N ASP A 243 -19.54 -18.41 20.38
CA ASP A 243 -18.87 -19.53 21.04
C ASP A 243 -17.94 -20.31 20.10
N ASN A 244 -18.18 -20.23 18.82
CA ASN A 244 -17.32 -20.82 17.79
C ASN A 244 -16.11 -19.94 17.46
N LEU A 245 -16.05 -18.71 17.96
CA LEU A 245 -14.94 -17.80 17.68
C LEU A 245 -13.65 -18.33 18.33
N THR A 246 -12.65 -18.62 17.50
CA THR A 246 -11.33 -19.11 17.90
C THR A 246 -10.26 -18.03 17.81
N LEU A 247 -10.36 -17.11 16.83
CA LEU A 247 -9.47 -15.97 16.68
C LEU A 247 -10.27 -14.72 16.35
N ARG A 248 -10.08 -13.67 17.12
CA ARG A 248 -10.44 -12.29 16.77
C ARG A 248 -9.21 -11.44 16.90
N LEU A 249 -8.74 -10.89 15.79
CA LEU A 249 -7.68 -9.89 15.73
C LEU A 249 -8.27 -8.60 15.18
N ARG A 250 -8.06 -7.51 15.90
CA ARG A 250 -8.28 -6.15 15.41
C ARG A 250 -7.06 -5.33 15.72
N SER A 251 -6.40 -4.82 14.69
CA SER A 251 -5.24 -3.97 14.85
C SER A 251 -5.35 -2.74 13.97
N THR A 252 -4.92 -1.61 14.52
CA THR A 252 -4.94 -0.33 13.83
C THR A 252 -3.56 0.31 13.92
N GLU A 253 -3.06 0.77 12.80
CA GLU A 253 -1.81 1.52 12.70
C GLU A 253 -2.10 2.88 12.07
N GLN A 254 -1.61 3.94 12.70
CA GLN A 254 -1.74 5.31 12.22
C GLN A 254 -0.38 5.98 12.29
N LYS A 255 -0.04 6.75 11.26
CA LYS A 255 1.18 7.54 11.25
C LYS A 255 0.91 8.90 10.64
N THR A 256 1.18 9.97 11.41
CA THR A 256 1.16 11.34 10.91
C THR A 256 2.60 11.83 10.80
N THR A 257 2.98 12.35 9.65
CA THR A 257 4.32 12.85 9.36
C THR A 257 4.24 14.32 8.96
N LEU A 258 5.05 15.14 9.60
CA LEU A 258 5.37 16.50 9.18
C LEU A 258 6.85 16.55 8.84
N ARG A 259 7.19 16.88 7.58
CA ARG A 259 8.56 16.93 7.11
C ARG A 259 8.84 18.23 6.37
N PHE A 260 9.92 18.90 6.73
CA PHE A 260 10.48 20.03 6.03
C PHE A 260 11.79 19.60 5.36
N GLU A 261 11.96 19.97 4.10
CA GLU A 261 13.17 19.72 3.33
C GLU A 261 13.62 21.04 2.66
N ASN A 262 14.91 21.31 2.68
CA ASN A 262 15.52 22.38 1.91
C ASN A 262 16.66 21.83 1.07
N GLN A 263 16.65 22.11 -0.20
CA GLN A 263 17.74 21.77 -1.12
C GLN A 263 18.35 23.06 -1.64
N THR A 264 19.66 23.24 -1.45
CA THR A 264 20.41 24.41 -1.87
C THR A 264 21.48 24.03 -2.88
N ARG A 265 21.49 24.66 -4.04
CA ARG A 265 22.55 24.47 -5.05
C ARG A 265 23.68 25.47 -4.81
N LEU A 266 24.90 24.97 -4.55
CA LEU A 266 26.11 25.74 -4.27
C LEU A 266 27.19 25.41 -5.32
N GLY A 267 27.06 25.98 -6.51
CA GLY A 267 27.96 25.66 -7.64
C GLY A 267 27.83 24.18 -8.03
N ALA A 268 28.95 23.41 -7.87
CA ALA A 268 28.99 21.98 -8.15
C ALA A 268 28.35 21.12 -7.01
N TRP A 269 28.05 21.69 -5.87
CA TRP A 269 27.52 21.00 -4.70
C TRP A 269 26.01 21.19 -4.59
N THR A 270 25.35 20.17 -4.06
CA THR A 270 23.95 20.25 -3.64
C THR A 270 23.85 19.87 -2.17
N LEU A 271 23.51 20.84 -1.34
CA LEU A 271 23.22 20.62 0.08
C LEU A 271 21.75 20.26 0.22
N LYS A 272 21.45 19.19 0.95
CA LYS A 272 20.09 18.78 1.33
C LYS A 272 20.02 18.71 2.85
N GLU A 273 19.08 19.42 3.44
CA GLU A 273 18.86 19.49 4.87
C GLU A 273 17.37 19.45 5.15
N GLY A 274 16.99 19.03 6.34
CA GLY A 274 15.59 18.95 6.70
C GLY A 274 15.36 18.42 8.11
N ALA A 275 14.09 18.41 8.50
CA ALA A 275 13.62 17.86 9.74
C ALA A 275 12.31 17.09 9.51
N GLU A 276 12.12 16.02 10.28
CA GLU A 276 10.92 15.19 10.21
C GLU A 276 10.41 14.92 11.63
N LEU A 277 9.10 15.10 11.79
CA LEU A 277 8.36 14.75 13.00
C LEU A 277 7.34 13.69 12.66
N ASN A 278 7.40 12.57 13.37
CA ASN A 278 6.48 11.45 13.21
C ASN A 278 5.70 11.22 14.50
N ASN A 279 4.39 11.06 14.37
CA ASN A 279 3.53 10.54 15.43
C ASN A 279 2.91 9.23 14.95
N SER A 280 3.24 8.12 15.60
CA SER A 280 2.76 6.79 15.27
C SER A 280 1.97 6.21 16.43
N ILE A 281 0.77 5.69 16.11
CA ILE A 281 -0.13 5.07 17.07
C ILE A 281 -0.44 3.66 16.57
N TYR A 282 -0.14 2.67 17.39
CA TYR A 282 -0.51 1.28 17.12
C TYR A 282 -1.42 0.75 18.24
N THR A 283 -2.53 0.16 17.83
CA THR A 283 -3.44 -0.52 18.75
C THR A 283 -3.67 -1.95 18.29
N ASN A 284 -3.70 -2.89 19.24
CA ASN A 284 -3.96 -4.30 18.96
C ASN A 284 -4.89 -4.87 20.02
N HIS A 285 -5.99 -5.45 19.56
CA HIS A 285 -6.92 -6.22 20.36
C HIS A 285 -7.04 -7.62 19.77
N SER A 286 -6.41 -8.58 20.43
CA SER A 286 -6.45 -9.98 20.01
C SER A 286 -7.10 -10.85 21.09
N ARG A 287 -7.97 -11.75 20.64
CA ARG A 287 -8.55 -12.81 21.46
C ARG A 287 -8.34 -14.11 20.70
N GLN A 288 -7.60 -15.02 21.31
CA GLN A 288 -7.39 -16.36 20.79
C GLN A 288 -7.82 -17.37 21.84
N ARG A 289 -8.64 -18.34 21.43
CA ARG A 289 -9.03 -19.44 22.29
C ARG A 289 -7.89 -20.47 22.25
N PRO A 290 -7.25 -20.81 23.40
CA PRO A 290 -6.22 -21.84 23.41
C PRO A 290 -6.81 -23.19 22.99
N VAL A 291 -6.08 -23.90 22.15
CA VAL A 291 -6.42 -25.30 21.85
C VAL A 291 -5.97 -26.11 23.06
N SER A 292 -6.91 -26.63 23.83
CA SER A 292 -6.59 -27.61 24.86
C SER A 292 -6.25 -28.93 24.18
N TYR A 293 -4.96 -29.28 24.15
CA TYR A 293 -4.55 -30.64 23.83
C TYR A 293 -4.97 -31.54 25.01
N THR A 294 -6.19 -32.07 24.94
CA THR A 294 -6.57 -33.20 25.78
C THR A 294 -6.11 -34.46 25.03
N HIS A 295 -5.08 -35.10 25.61
CA HIS A 295 -4.58 -36.44 25.32
C HIS A 295 -3.65 -36.61 24.11
N LEU A 296 -2.36 -36.43 24.34
CA LEU A 296 -1.39 -37.45 23.94
C LEU A 296 -1.42 -38.55 25.01
N ARG A 297 -2.08 -39.63 24.72
CA ARG A 297 -1.79 -40.95 25.32
C ARG A 297 -1.04 -41.77 24.32
#